data_602621d9088cc8c34380fefaa0cc02e0
#
_entry.id   602621d9088cc8c34380fefaa0cc02e0
#
_cell.length_a   1.000
_cell.length_b   1.000
_cell.length_c   1.000
_cell.angle_alpha   90.00
_cell.angle_beta   90.00
_cell.angle_gamma   90.00
#
_symmetry.space_group_name_H-M   'P 1'
#
loop_
_entity.id
_entity.type
_entity.pdbx_description
1 polymer ?
#
loop_
_entity_poly.entity_id
_entity_poly.type
_entity_poly.pdbx_seq_one_letter_code
_entity_poly.pdbx_strand_id
1 'polypeptide(L)'
;QLMANQLSLEVVTPHRTVLVEDVDSVTLPGIEGELCILPEHIPLLTTLDTGIMSYKSSSGKTLAIAVHWGYAQVEGNIVRVLAELAETADEIDIERAQDAEKKAKDILLTGAPTTSSWEEEESRQNKYESKLKRSIVRQKVAQFL
;
A
#
# COMPACT_ATOMS: atom_id res chain seq x y z
N GLN A 1 26.17 7.30 -2.26
CA GLN A 1 25.89 8.74 -2.22
C GLN A 1 24.77 9.09 -3.17
N LEU A 2 23.78 9.86 -2.68
CA LEU A 2 22.66 10.28 -3.49
C LEU A 2 23.06 11.33 -4.52
N MET A 3 22.50 11.22 -5.71
CA MET A 3 22.53 12.30 -6.67
C MET A 3 21.65 13.45 -6.17
N ALA A 4 21.95 14.70 -6.54
CA ALA A 4 21.24 15.87 -6.05
C ALA A 4 19.74 15.87 -6.34
N ASN A 5 19.29 15.09 -7.36
CA ASN A 5 17.92 14.98 -7.81
C ASN A 5 17.29 13.62 -7.52
N GLN A 6 17.79 12.91 -6.51
CA GLN A 6 17.26 11.61 -6.12
C GLN A 6 16.81 11.57 -4.67
N LEU A 7 15.89 10.65 -4.39
CA LEU A 7 15.42 10.34 -3.04
C LEU A 7 15.96 8.96 -2.64
N SER A 8 16.20 8.80 -1.35
CA SER A 8 16.45 7.48 -0.77
C SER A 8 15.12 6.95 -0.24
N LEU A 9 14.61 5.90 -0.86
CA LEU A 9 13.36 5.26 -0.44
C LEU A 9 13.66 4.04 0.41
N GLU A 10 13.05 3.99 1.59
CA GLU A 10 13.13 2.85 2.50
C GLU A 10 11.72 2.40 2.86
N VAL A 11 11.41 1.13 2.62
CA VAL A 11 10.11 0.52 2.95
C VAL A 11 10.35 -0.62 3.92
N VAL A 12 9.76 -0.50 5.11
CA VAL A 12 9.98 -1.42 6.22
C VAL A 12 8.65 -1.88 6.80
N THR A 13 8.58 -3.15 7.19
CA THR A 13 7.48 -3.69 7.97
C THR A 13 8.03 -4.20 9.30
N PRO A 14 7.17 -4.55 10.28
CA PRO A 14 7.66 -5.14 11.52
C PRO A 14 8.47 -6.44 11.34
N HIS A 15 8.32 -7.09 10.20
CA HIS A 15 8.94 -8.40 9.95
C HIS A 15 10.19 -8.33 9.09
N ARG A 16 10.33 -7.30 8.24
CA ARG A 16 11.45 -7.23 7.30
C ARG A 16 11.63 -5.85 6.70
N THR A 17 12.79 -5.60 6.14
CA THR A 17 13.02 -4.51 5.22
C THR A 17 12.61 -4.98 3.83
N VAL A 18 11.64 -4.30 3.22
CA VAL A 18 11.10 -4.67 1.92
C VAL A 18 11.95 -4.11 0.79
N LEU A 19 12.39 -2.85 0.94
CA LEU A 19 13.11 -2.14 -0.11
C LEU A 19 13.98 -1.05 0.48
N VAL A 20 15.18 -0.90 -0.06
CA VAL A 20 16.04 0.28 0.14
C VAL A 20 16.64 0.61 -1.23
N GLU A 21 16.26 1.73 -1.80
CA GLU A 21 16.68 2.07 -3.17
C GLU A 21 16.69 3.59 -3.38
N ASP A 22 17.60 4.06 -4.21
CA ASP A 22 17.62 5.45 -4.66
C ASP A 22 16.67 5.59 -5.85
N VAL A 23 15.74 6.55 -5.76
CA VAL A 23 14.65 6.70 -6.73
C VAL A 23 14.49 8.16 -7.14
N ASP A 24 13.83 8.37 -8.28
CA ASP A 24 13.60 9.73 -8.80
C ASP A 24 12.35 10.36 -8.18
N SER A 25 11.35 9.56 -7.88
CA SER A 25 10.10 10.04 -7.28
C SER A 25 9.36 8.90 -6.58
N VAL A 26 8.48 9.26 -5.65
CA VAL A 26 7.64 8.30 -4.91
C VAL A 26 6.21 8.84 -4.86
N THR A 27 5.24 7.98 -5.16
CA THR A 27 3.82 8.29 -4.99
C THR A 27 3.26 7.42 -3.88
N LEU A 28 2.63 8.06 -2.90
CA LEU A 28 2.16 7.40 -1.68
C LEU A 28 0.63 7.44 -1.59
N PRO A 29 -0.01 6.35 -1.10
CA PRO A 29 -1.45 6.34 -0.86
C PRO A 29 -1.79 6.96 0.50
N GLY A 30 -1.70 8.29 0.61
CA GLY A 30 -2.08 8.99 1.83
C GLY A 30 -3.55 8.81 2.17
N ILE A 31 -3.88 8.85 3.45
CA ILE A 31 -5.27 8.67 3.91
C ILE A 31 -6.21 9.77 3.41
N GLU A 32 -5.66 10.95 3.12
CA GLU A 32 -6.43 12.07 2.58
C GLU A 32 -6.25 12.25 1.07
N GLY A 33 -5.58 11.33 0.43
CA GLY A 33 -5.33 11.36 -1.00
C GLY A 33 -3.90 11.01 -1.37
N GLU A 34 -3.69 10.81 -2.65
CA GLU A 34 -2.40 10.45 -3.21
C GLU A 34 -1.40 11.60 -3.09
N LEU A 35 -0.18 11.28 -2.68
CA LEU A 35 0.91 12.24 -2.51
C LEU A 35 2.07 11.87 -3.41
N CYS A 36 2.57 12.84 -4.18
CA CYS A 36 3.78 12.65 -4.98
C CYS A 36 4.95 13.36 -4.30
N ILE A 37 6.00 12.60 -3.99
CA ILE A 37 7.21 13.11 -3.33
C ILE A 37 8.32 13.21 -4.35
N LEU A 38 8.85 14.40 -4.51
CA LEU A 38 9.99 14.71 -5.37
C LEU A 38 11.18 15.11 -4.52
N PRO A 39 12.41 15.09 -5.06
CA PRO A 39 13.57 15.57 -4.33
C PRO A 39 13.35 17.00 -3.81
N GLU A 40 13.91 17.29 -2.63
CA GLU A 40 13.77 18.58 -1.96
C GLU A 40 12.33 18.87 -1.46
N HIS A 41 11.52 17.82 -1.31
CA HIS A 41 10.19 17.97 -0.73
C HIS A 41 10.29 18.47 0.72
N ILE A 42 9.33 19.30 1.13
CA ILE A 42 9.25 19.76 2.52
C ILE A 42 9.05 18.57 3.47
N PRO A 43 9.54 18.65 4.70
CA PRO A 43 9.34 17.60 5.67
C PRO A 43 7.85 17.26 5.85
N LEU A 44 7.54 15.97 5.93
CA LEU A 44 6.17 15.48 6.02
C LEU A 44 6.12 14.21 6.86
N LEU A 45 5.07 14.10 7.67
CA LEU A 45 4.70 12.86 8.32
C LEU A 45 3.22 12.63 8.04
N THR A 46 2.88 11.52 7.40
CA THR A 46 1.49 11.25 7.01
C THR A 46 1.13 9.79 7.27
N THR A 47 -0.15 9.56 7.50
CA THR A 47 -0.72 8.22 7.60
C THR A 47 -1.03 7.70 6.21
N LEU A 48 -0.74 6.42 5.98
CA LEU A 48 -1.03 5.74 4.71
C LEU A 48 -2.23 4.83 4.87
N ASP A 49 -3.07 4.83 3.84
CA ASP A 49 -4.17 3.90 3.70
C ASP A 49 -3.68 2.66 2.94
N THR A 50 -4.51 1.62 2.90
CA THR A 50 -4.29 0.49 2.02
C THR A 50 -4.36 1.00 0.58
N GLY A 51 -3.31 0.80 -0.18
CA GLY A 51 -3.24 1.31 -1.53
C GLY A 51 -1.94 0.97 -2.24
N ILE A 52 -1.76 1.59 -3.39
CA ILE A 52 -0.60 1.38 -4.23
C ILE A 52 0.43 2.48 -3.96
N MET A 53 1.61 2.07 -3.52
CA MET A 53 2.77 2.95 -3.54
C MET A 53 3.53 2.67 -4.82
N SER A 54 3.89 3.71 -5.56
CA SER A 54 4.72 3.55 -6.75
C SER A 54 5.95 4.43 -6.65
N TYR A 55 7.00 4.02 -7.34
CA TYR A 55 8.22 4.81 -7.39
C TYR A 55 8.88 4.66 -8.75
N LYS A 56 9.56 5.71 -9.16
CA LYS A 56 10.30 5.73 -10.41
C LYS A 56 11.77 5.48 -10.10
N SER A 57 12.28 4.36 -10.56
CA SER A 57 13.69 4.01 -10.37
C SER A 57 14.60 4.88 -11.24
N SER A 58 15.89 4.92 -10.91
CA SER A 58 16.87 5.69 -11.67
C SER A 58 16.99 5.25 -13.13
N SER A 59 16.55 4.03 -13.45
CA SER A 59 16.49 3.53 -14.83
C SER A 59 15.29 4.05 -15.62
N GLY A 60 14.39 4.80 -14.97
CA GLY A 60 13.17 5.32 -15.58
C GLY A 60 11.97 4.38 -15.50
N LYS A 61 12.14 3.20 -14.93
CA LYS A 61 11.06 2.23 -14.78
C LYS A 61 10.21 2.56 -13.55
N THR A 62 8.89 2.47 -13.70
CA THR A 62 7.95 2.62 -12.59
C THR A 62 7.64 1.26 -11.99
N LEU A 63 7.80 1.16 -10.68
CA LEU A 63 7.53 -0.05 -9.91
C LEU A 63 6.48 0.25 -8.84
N ALA A 64 5.77 -0.77 -8.40
CA ALA A 64 4.69 -0.62 -7.44
C ALA A 64 4.80 -1.61 -6.29
N ILE A 65 4.32 -1.19 -5.12
CA ILE A 65 4.25 -2.00 -3.90
C ILE A 65 2.84 -1.86 -3.33
N ALA A 66 2.23 -2.97 -2.96
CA ALA A 66 0.97 -2.97 -2.24
C ALA A 66 1.28 -2.67 -0.77
N VAL A 67 0.74 -1.58 -0.26
CA VAL A 67 0.94 -1.13 1.13
C VAL A 67 -0.38 -1.28 1.88
N HIS A 68 -0.31 -1.82 3.08
CA HIS A 68 -1.49 -2.03 3.92
C HIS A 68 -1.26 -1.35 5.26
N TRP A 69 -1.81 -0.14 5.41
CA TRP A 69 -1.71 0.68 6.60
C TRP A 69 -0.28 1.04 7.00
N GLY A 70 -0.08 2.25 7.41
CA GLY A 70 1.20 2.66 7.94
C GLY A 70 1.40 4.15 7.95
N TYR A 71 2.66 4.52 7.97
CA TYR A 71 3.10 5.92 8.00
C TYR A 71 4.20 6.13 6.98
N ALA A 72 4.27 7.34 6.46
CA ALA A 72 5.39 7.77 5.65
C ALA A 72 5.99 9.03 6.26
N GLN A 73 7.30 9.05 6.34
CA GLN A 73 8.07 10.20 6.82
C GLN A 73 8.99 10.67 5.71
N VAL A 74 8.93 11.95 5.41
CA VAL A 74 9.84 12.60 4.45
C VAL A 74 10.67 13.62 5.20
N GLU A 75 11.98 13.47 5.15
CA GLU A 75 12.93 14.38 5.80
C GLU A 75 14.20 14.45 4.96
N GLY A 76 14.55 15.65 4.52
CA GLY A 76 15.60 15.81 3.54
C GLY A 76 15.24 15.08 2.26
N ASN A 77 16.17 14.32 1.69
CA ASN A 77 15.89 13.48 0.52
C ASN A 77 15.70 12.02 0.91
N ILE A 78 15.16 11.77 2.11
CA ILE A 78 14.89 10.44 2.61
C ILE A 78 13.38 10.25 2.78
N VAL A 79 12.84 9.19 2.18
CA VAL A 79 11.45 8.80 2.32
C VAL A 79 11.42 7.44 3.03
N ARG A 80 10.86 7.41 4.24
CA ARG A 80 10.70 6.18 5.01
C ARG A 80 9.23 5.80 5.06
N VAL A 81 8.94 4.59 4.64
CA VAL A 81 7.60 4.02 4.70
C VAL A 81 7.61 2.88 5.72
N LEU A 82 6.80 3.04 6.76
CA LEU A 82 6.62 2.05 7.81
C LEU A 82 5.22 1.48 7.66
N ALA A 83 5.11 0.33 7.03
CA ALA A 83 3.82 -0.32 6.74
C ALA A 83 3.63 -1.55 7.62
N GLU A 84 2.38 -1.83 7.96
CA GLU A 84 2.02 -3.06 8.66
C GLU A 84 2.31 -4.27 7.78
N LEU A 85 2.01 -4.15 6.48
CA LEU A 85 2.31 -5.15 5.47
C LEU A 85 2.62 -4.45 4.17
N ALA A 86 3.65 -4.92 3.46
CA ALA A 86 4.00 -4.41 2.14
C ALA A 86 4.46 -5.57 1.25
N GLU A 87 3.97 -5.59 0.03
CA GLU A 87 4.22 -6.67 -0.92
C GLU A 87 4.62 -6.10 -2.28
N THR A 88 5.72 -6.60 -2.83
CA THR A 88 6.16 -6.26 -4.19
C THR A 88 5.34 -7.07 -5.20
N ALA A 89 5.35 -6.63 -6.47
CA ALA A 89 4.54 -7.26 -7.52
C ALA A 89 4.84 -8.76 -7.69
N ASP A 90 6.10 -9.15 -7.61
CA ASP A 90 6.54 -10.54 -7.76
C ASP A 90 6.17 -11.43 -6.58
N GLU A 91 5.88 -10.85 -5.42
CA GLU A 91 5.47 -11.59 -4.23
C GLU A 91 3.97 -11.90 -4.19
N ILE A 92 3.18 -11.27 -5.05
CA ILE A 92 1.72 -11.38 -5.01
C ILE A 92 1.24 -12.59 -5.80
N ASP A 93 0.43 -13.43 -5.16
CA ASP A 93 -0.29 -14.53 -5.78
C ASP A 93 -1.61 -13.98 -6.34
N ILE A 94 -1.68 -13.78 -7.65
CA ILE A 94 -2.83 -13.19 -8.34
C ILE A 94 -4.10 -14.03 -8.16
N GLU A 95 -3.99 -15.35 -8.29
CA GLU A 95 -5.15 -16.24 -8.16
C GLU A 95 -5.76 -16.15 -6.76
N ARG A 96 -4.89 -16.15 -5.75
CA ARG A 96 -5.33 -16.01 -4.35
C ARG A 96 -6.00 -14.67 -4.10
N ALA A 97 -5.48 -13.60 -4.70
CA ALA A 97 -6.06 -12.27 -4.58
C ALA A 97 -7.43 -12.20 -5.26
N GLN A 98 -7.57 -12.81 -6.44
CA GLN A 98 -8.86 -12.89 -7.15
C GLN A 98 -9.90 -13.69 -6.35
N ASP A 99 -9.50 -14.81 -5.77
CA ASP A 99 -10.37 -15.63 -4.92
C ASP A 99 -10.80 -14.87 -3.67
N ALA A 100 -9.88 -14.14 -3.05
CA ALA A 100 -10.18 -13.32 -1.87
C ALA A 100 -11.16 -12.20 -2.19
N GLU A 101 -11.01 -11.56 -3.35
CA GLU A 101 -11.95 -10.53 -3.82
C GLU A 101 -13.35 -11.10 -4.00
N LYS A 102 -13.46 -12.22 -4.70
CA LYS A 102 -14.74 -12.87 -4.95
C LYS A 102 -15.42 -13.25 -3.65
N LYS A 103 -14.69 -13.88 -2.74
CA LYS A 103 -15.21 -14.31 -1.44
C LYS A 103 -15.69 -13.13 -0.61
N ALA A 104 -14.91 -12.05 -0.56
CA ALA A 104 -15.29 -10.85 0.19
C ALA A 104 -16.53 -10.18 -0.39
N LYS A 105 -16.64 -10.09 -1.73
CA LYS A 105 -17.83 -9.57 -2.40
C LYS A 105 -19.07 -10.39 -2.09
N ASP A 106 -18.96 -11.73 -2.16
CA ASP A 106 -20.07 -12.62 -1.88
C ASP A 106 -20.56 -12.45 -0.44
N ILE A 107 -19.65 -12.34 0.52
CA ILE A 107 -20.00 -12.15 1.93
C ILE A 107 -20.67 -10.80 2.15
N LEU A 108 -20.17 -9.74 1.53
CA LEU A 108 -20.76 -8.41 1.66
C LEU A 108 -22.16 -8.31 1.03
N LEU A 109 -22.38 -9.03 -0.07
CA LEU A 109 -23.67 -9.03 -0.77
C LEU A 109 -24.74 -9.88 -0.08
N THR A 110 -24.37 -10.94 0.63
CA THR A 110 -25.33 -11.83 1.30
C THR A 110 -25.89 -11.26 2.59
N GLY A 111 -25.27 -10.22 3.13
CA GLY A 111 -25.73 -9.59 4.37
C GLY A 111 -25.50 -10.41 5.62
N ALA A 112 -26.00 -9.92 6.74
CA ALA A 112 -25.82 -10.52 8.05
C ALA A 112 -26.81 -11.63 8.34
N PRO A 113 -26.42 -12.62 9.17
CA PRO A 113 -27.40 -13.49 9.80
C PRO A 113 -28.39 -12.66 10.63
N THR A 114 -29.66 -13.03 10.59
CA THR A 114 -30.72 -12.30 11.30
C THR A 114 -30.55 -12.28 12.83
N THR A 115 -29.68 -13.13 13.36
CA THR A 115 -29.38 -13.26 14.78
C THR A 115 -28.21 -12.40 15.25
N SER A 116 -27.52 -11.70 14.34
CA SER A 116 -26.36 -10.89 14.67
C SER A 116 -26.76 -9.57 15.33
N SER A 117 -25.95 -9.11 16.31
CA SER A 117 -26.12 -7.79 16.86
C SER A 117 -25.65 -6.73 15.84
N TRP A 118 -26.07 -5.49 16.03
CA TRP A 118 -25.65 -4.37 15.18
C TRP A 118 -24.12 -4.18 15.19
N GLU A 119 -23.51 -4.30 16.37
CA GLU A 119 -22.07 -4.17 16.54
C GLU A 119 -21.30 -5.29 15.84
N GLU A 120 -21.79 -6.52 15.91
CA GLU A 120 -21.21 -7.68 15.22
C GLU A 120 -21.27 -7.49 13.71
N GLU A 121 -22.39 -6.97 13.22
CA GLU A 121 -22.57 -6.72 11.78
C GLU A 121 -21.63 -5.63 11.28
N GLU A 122 -21.50 -4.54 12.00
CA GLU A 122 -20.58 -3.46 11.64
C GLU A 122 -19.13 -3.96 11.60
N SER A 123 -18.72 -4.71 12.61
CA SER A 123 -17.38 -5.31 12.67
C SER A 123 -17.12 -6.27 11.51
N ARG A 124 -18.10 -7.11 11.19
CA ARG A 124 -18.02 -8.05 10.08
C ARG A 124 -17.89 -7.30 8.75
N GLN A 125 -18.70 -6.29 8.53
CA GLN A 125 -18.68 -5.49 7.31
C GLN A 125 -17.33 -4.81 7.13
N ASN A 126 -16.80 -4.17 8.16
CA ASN A 126 -15.50 -3.50 8.13
C ASN A 126 -14.38 -4.48 7.79
N LYS A 127 -14.42 -5.68 8.37
CA LYS A 127 -13.44 -6.74 8.11
C LYS A 127 -13.40 -7.13 6.64
N TYR A 128 -14.55 -7.38 6.03
CA TYR A 128 -14.62 -7.83 4.65
C TYR A 128 -14.43 -6.70 3.64
N GLU A 129 -14.79 -5.48 3.97
CA GLU A 129 -14.45 -4.31 3.16
C GLU A 129 -12.92 -4.12 3.09
N SER A 130 -12.22 -4.28 4.22
CA SER A 130 -10.76 -4.21 4.26
C SER A 130 -10.12 -5.33 3.46
N LYS A 131 -10.63 -6.56 3.55
CA LYS A 131 -10.15 -7.69 2.77
C LYS A 131 -10.37 -7.47 1.27
N LEU A 132 -11.52 -6.94 0.90
CA LEU A 132 -11.82 -6.61 -0.49
C LEU A 132 -10.83 -5.57 -1.02
N LYS A 133 -10.60 -4.52 -0.28
CA LYS A 133 -9.69 -3.44 -0.67
C LYS A 133 -8.26 -3.97 -0.87
N ARG A 134 -7.76 -4.78 0.07
CA ARG A 134 -6.42 -5.38 -0.03
C ARG A 134 -6.29 -6.27 -1.27
N SER A 135 -7.32 -7.07 -1.55
CA SER A 135 -7.29 -7.99 -2.71
C SER A 135 -7.26 -7.22 -4.04
N ILE A 136 -8.00 -6.13 -4.13
CA ILE A 136 -8.02 -5.28 -5.32
C ILE A 136 -6.66 -4.59 -5.52
N VAL A 137 -6.08 -4.06 -4.45
CA VAL A 137 -4.76 -3.42 -4.49
C VAL A 137 -3.70 -4.41 -4.94
N ARG A 138 -3.71 -5.63 -4.40
CA ARG A 138 -2.76 -6.69 -4.79
C ARG A 138 -2.84 -6.99 -6.28
N GLN A 139 -4.04 -7.13 -6.83
CA GLN A 139 -4.22 -7.41 -8.24
C GLN A 139 -3.67 -6.29 -9.13
N LYS A 140 -3.90 -5.04 -8.74
CA LYS A 140 -3.39 -3.89 -9.48
C LYS A 140 -1.86 -3.83 -9.44
N VAL A 141 -1.26 -4.07 -8.28
CA VAL A 141 0.21 -4.08 -8.13
C VAL A 141 0.83 -5.19 -8.96
N ALA A 142 0.23 -6.36 -8.98
CA ALA A 142 0.73 -7.50 -9.75
C ALA A 142 0.83 -7.20 -11.26
N GLN A 143 0.06 -6.26 -11.78
CA GLN A 143 0.13 -5.84 -13.18
C GLN A 143 1.39 -5.04 -13.52
N PHE A 144 2.16 -4.61 -12.52
CA PHE A 144 3.42 -3.88 -12.72
C PHE A 144 4.64 -4.77 -12.97
N LEU A 145 4.46 -6.06 -13.06
CA LEU A 145 5.56 -6.98 -13.37
C LEU A 145 6.11 -6.79 -14.78
#